data_62a02004548fdfe1024d9d13f742b886
#
_entry.id   62a02004548fdfe1024d9d13f742b886
#
_cell.length_a   1.000
_cell.length_b   1.000
_cell.length_c   1.000
_cell.angle_alpha   90.00
_cell.angle_beta   90.00
_cell.angle_gamma   90.00
#
_symmetry.space_group_name_H-M   'P 1'
#
loop_
_entity.id
_entity.type
_entity.pdbx_description
1 polymer ?
#
loop_
_entity_poly.entity_id
_entity_poly.type
_entity_poly.pdbx_seq_one_letter_code
_entity_poly.pdbx_strand_id
1 'polypeptide(L)'
;MLQTVRSIALVQDGVVYCSSIFGSRNLPVREVQPMLPASEPRLILSTDRWLLLGSPILIQWYPVSENGENGLMEVVNIELLTRMLLEPQRPLITDVVLTVGDQSLRYGQQVTDSLIFDDSDVLLTQNSARYPFSITVSGPGPGVMALKNLPTQLPLALMLSLLVGYIAWLATARRMSFTWEINMGLAAREF
;
A
#
# COMPACT_ATOMS: atom_id res chain seq x y z
N MET A 1 12.99 16.12 3.20
CA MET A 1 12.38 16.52 1.92
C MET A 1 12.24 15.26 1.09
N LEU A 2 11.02 14.84 0.77
CA LEU A 2 10.77 13.60 0.01
C LEU A 2 11.24 13.84 -1.44
N GLN A 3 12.32 13.18 -1.84
CA GLN A 3 12.84 13.22 -3.21
C GLN A 3 12.04 12.27 -4.13
N THR A 4 10.73 12.43 -4.15
CA THR A 4 9.87 11.66 -5.06
C THR A 4 9.90 12.23 -6.46
N VAL A 5 9.99 13.56 -6.60
CA VAL A 5 10.20 14.24 -7.88
C VAL A 5 11.66 14.06 -8.27
N ARG A 6 11.87 13.39 -9.39
CA ARG A 6 13.19 13.07 -9.90
C ARG A 6 13.75 14.18 -10.78
N SER A 7 12.94 14.66 -11.73
CA SER A 7 13.32 15.76 -12.59
C SER A 7 12.11 16.56 -13.05
N ILE A 8 12.39 17.82 -13.35
CA ILE A 8 11.48 18.72 -14.04
C ILE A 8 12.20 19.16 -15.31
N ALA A 9 11.50 19.10 -16.44
CA ALA A 9 12.01 19.55 -17.72
C ALA A 9 11.04 20.53 -18.37
N LEU A 10 11.59 21.57 -18.98
CA LEU A 10 10.86 22.56 -19.75
C LEU A 10 10.98 22.21 -21.23
N VAL A 11 9.86 22.20 -21.91
CA VAL A 11 9.75 21.87 -23.33
C VAL A 11 9.24 23.09 -24.09
N GLN A 12 9.94 23.44 -25.17
CA GLN A 12 9.57 24.47 -26.13
C GLN A 12 9.64 23.90 -27.53
N ASP A 13 8.62 24.11 -28.34
CA ASP A 13 8.51 23.63 -29.72
C ASP A 13 8.85 22.14 -29.87
N GLY A 14 8.34 21.33 -28.92
CA GLY A 14 8.58 19.88 -28.85
C GLY A 14 10.00 19.46 -28.47
N VAL A 15 10.83 20.40 -27.98
CA VAL A 15 12.22 20.17 -27.60
C VAL A 15 12.44 20.48 -26.11
N VAL A 16 13.04 19.56 -25.39
CA VAL A 16 13.50 19.79 -24.00
C VAL A 16 14.69 20.73 -24.05
N TYR A 17 14.52 21.99 -23.66
CA TYR A 17 15.59 22.99 -23.65
C TYR A 17 16.25 23.16 -22.28
N CYS A 18 15.58 22.79 -21.21
CA CYS A 18 16.10 22.86 -19.85
C CYS A 18 15.59 21.71 -19.00
N SER A 19 16.47 21.12 -18.19
CA SER A 19 16.11 20.07 -17.24
C SER A 19 16.83 20.30 -15.92
N SER A 20 16.16 20.03 -14.81
CA SER A 20 16.73 20.17 -13.46
C SER A 20 17.91 19.23 -13.19
N ILE A 21 18.05 18.14 -13.96
CA ILE A 21 19.16 17.19 -13.82
C ILE A 21 20.25 17.44 -14.87
N PHE A 22 19.84 17.64 -16.12
CA PHE A 22 20.81 17.73 -17.24
C PHE A 22 21.19 19.17 -17.61
N GLY A 23 20.55 20.16 -16.98
CA GLY A 23 20.74 21.55 -17.34
C GLY A 23 20.18 21.89 -18.73
N SER A 24 20.86 22.77 -19.45
CA SER A 24 20.48 23.13 -20.82
C SER A 24 20.69 21.94 -21.77
N ARG A 25 19.67 21.61 -22.55
CA ARG A 25 19.66 20.52 -23.53
C ARG A 25 18.93 20.94 -24.80
N ASN A 26 19.13 20.18 -25.84
CA ASN A 26 18.37 20.27 -27.07
C ASN A 26 18.00 18.85 -27.50
N LEU A 27 16.97 18.31 -26.85
CA LEU A 27 16.53 16.92 -27.01
C LEU A 27 15.06 16.89 -27.40
N PRO A 28 14.68 16.29 -28.54
CA PRO A 28 13.27 16.12 -28.88
C PRO A 28 12.54 15.35 -27.80
N VAL A 29 11.42 15.91 -27.32
CA VAL A 29 10.65 15.29 -26.23
C VAL A 29 10.15 13.90 -26.60
N ARG A 30 9.91 13.63 -27.88
CA ARG A 30 9.50 12.32 -28.42
C ARG A 30 10.55 11.23 -28.24
N GLU A 31 11.81 11.58 -28.14
CA GLU A 31 12.87 10.61 -27.83
C GLU A 31 12.81 10.18 -26.36
N VAL A 32 12.39 11.10 -25.49
CA VAL A 32 12.17 10.79 -24.05
C VAL A 32 10.89 9.98 -23.88
N GLN A 33 9.80 10.45 -24.50
CA GLN A 33 8.49 9.82 -24.45
C GLN A 33 7.75 10.00 -25.78
N PRO A 34 7.53 8.91 -26.55
CA PRO A 34 6.90 8.98 -27.87
C PRO A 34 5.49 9.56 -27.90
N MET A 35 4.76 9.48 -26.77
CA MET A 35 3.39 10.01 -26.62
C MET A 35 3.36 11.53 -26.36
N LEU A 36 4.52 12.18 -26.23
CA LEU A 36 4.66 13.62 -26.04
C LEU A 36 5.30 14.28 -27.26
N PRO A 37 5.03 15.56 -27.56
CA PRO A 37 4.14 16.47 -26.80
C PRO A 37 2.66 16.19 -27.02
N ALA A 38 1.80 16.66 -26.11
CA ALA A 38 0.37 16.50 -26.19
C ALA A 38 -0.36 17.81 -25.81
N SER A 39 -1.52 18.07 -26.43
CA SER A 39 -2.32 19.28 -26.19
C SER A 39 -3.05 19.27 -24.84
N GLU A 40 -3.18 18.10 -24.21
CA GLU A 40 -3.86 17.94 -22.93
C GLU A 40 -2.88 17.44 -21.84
N PRO A 41 -3.13 17.75 -20.57
CA PRO A 41 -2.39 17.17 -19.48
C PRO A 41 -2.44 15.64 -19.53
N ARG A 42 -1.29 14.99 -19.41
CA ARG A 42 -1.19 13.53 -19.46
C ARG A 42 -0.37 12.99 -18.31
N LEU A 43 -0.79 11.83 -17.84
CA LEU A 43 -0.05 10.99 -16.93
C LEU A 43 0.36 9.72 -17.68
N ILE A 44 1.65 9.42 -17.70
CA ILE A 44 2.20 8.32 -18.48
C ILE A 44 3.11 7.49 -17.58
N LEU A 45 2.83 6.22 -17.48
CA LEU A 45 3.71 5.26 -16.85
C LEU A 45 4.75 4.82 -17.86
N SER A 46 6.02 4.82 -17.50
CA SER A 46 7.12 4.50 -18.43
C SER A 46 8.28 3.88 -17.68
N THR A 47 9.25 3.41 -18.44
CA THR A 47 10.51 2.89 -17.93
C THR A 47 11.61 3.89 -18.24
N ASP A 48 12.41 4.25 -17.25
CA ASP A 48 13.53 5.18 -17.43
C ASP A 48 14.59 4.59 -18.36
N ARG A 49 14.91 5.34 -19.40
CA ARG A 49 15.93 4.95 -20.37
C ARG A 49 17.23 5.75 -20.24
N TRP A 50 17.26 6.77 -19.37
CA TRP A 50 18.33 7.77 -19.36
C TRP A 50 19.17 7.80 -18.10
N LEU A 51 18.55 7.67 -16.94
CA LEU A 51 19.23 7.84 -15.65
C LEU A 51 19.35 6.54 -14.84
N LEU A 52 18.27 5.78 -14.72
CA LEU A 52 18.24 4.48 -14.07
C LEU A 52 17.55 3.51 -15.01
N LEU A 53 18.31 2.98 -15.96
CA LEU A 53 17.83 2.05 -16.97
C LEU A 53 16.96 0.95 -16.35
N GLY A 54 15.73 0.87 -16.82
CA GLY A 54 14.77 -0.14 -16.36
C GLY A 54 13.93 0.24 -15.14
N SER A 55 14.19 1.37 -14.48
CA SER A 55 13.37 1.80 -13.34
C SER A 55 12.02 2.36 -13.79
N PRO A 56 10.92 2.00 -13.12
CA PRO A 56 9.61 2.56 -13.42
C PRO A 56 9.53 4.03 -13.00
N ILE A 57 9.02 4.85 -13.91
CA ILE A 57 8.81 6.28 -13.71
C ILE A 57 7.39 6.66 -14.11
N LEU A 58 6.87 7.68 -13.44
CA LEU A 58 5.64 8.36 -13.83
C LEU A 58 6.00 9.72 -14.41
N ILE A 59 5.58 9.95 -15.64
CA ILE A 59 5.76 11.21 -16.34
C ILE A 59 4.43 11.95 -16.28
N GLN A 60 4.46 13.16 -15.76
CA GLN A 60 3.34 14.08 -15.77
C GLN A 60 3.64 15.21 -16.75
N TRP A 61 2.75 15.40 -17.71
CA TRP A 61 2.83 16.42 -18.74
C TRP A 61 1.80 17.51 -18.50
N TYR A 62 2.24 18.74 -18.55
CA TYR A 62 1.41 19.95 -18.47
C TYR A 62 1.66 20.82 -19.70
N PRO A 63 0.75 20.83 -20.70
CA PRO A 63 0.85 21.75 -21.83
C PRO A 63 0.61 23.19 -21.36
N VAL A 64 1.40 24.10 -21.90
CA VAL A 64 1.25 25.54 -21.68
C VAL A 64 0.67 26.24 -22.93
N SER A 65 0.87 25.64 -24.11
CA SER A 65 0.32 26.14 -25.38
C SER A 65 -0.85 25.28 -25.85
N GLU A 66 -1.77 25.88 -26.59
CA GLU A 66 -2.96 25.19 -27.13
C GLU A 66 -2.60 24.06 -28.10
N ASN A 67 -1.51 24.22 -28.86
CA ASN A 67 -0.99 23.17 -29.74
C ASN A 67 -0.25 22.05 -29.01
N GLY A 68 -0.02 22.22 -27.69
CA GLY A 68 0.66 21.25 -26.87
C GLY A 68 2.17 21.14 -27.05
N GLU A 69 2.79 21.93 -27.96
CA GLU A 69 4.23 21.80 -28.22
C GLU A 69 5.13 22.40 -27.12
N ASN A 70 4.55 23.30 -26.32
CA ASN A 70 5.21 23.88 -25.16
C ASN A 70 4.59 23.34 -23.87
N GLY A 71 5.42 23.01 -22.91
CA GLY A 71 4.94 22.45 -21.66
C GLY A 71 6.01 22.16 -20.62
N LEU A 72 5.53 21.65 -19.51
CA LEU A 72 6.35 21.18 -18.40
C LEU A 72 6.20 19.66 -18.29
N MET A 73 7.32 18.98 -18.22
CA MET A 73 7.38 17.54 -17.99
C MET A 73 7.99 17.28 -16.60
N GLU A 74 7.23 16.66 -15.73
CA GLU A 74 7.67 16.22 -14.41
C GLU A 74 7.87 14.70 -14.43
N VAL A 75 9.00 14.23 -13.89
CA VAL A 75 9.32 12.81 -13.77
C VAL A 75 9.40 12.43 -12.31
N VAL A 76 8.56 11.49 -11.91
CA VAL A 76 8.46 10.99 -10.55
C VAL A 76 8.97 9.55 -10.46
N ASN A 77 9.78 9.26 -9.45
CA ASN A 77 10.22 7.90 -9.15
C ASN A 77 9.13 7.14 -8.38
N ILE A 78 8.43 6.27 -9.07
CA ILE A 78 7.33 5.49 -8.49
C ILE A 78 7.81 4.39 -7.56
N GLU A 79 8.93 3.76 -7.85
CA GLU A 79 9.45 2.69 -7.01
C GLU A 79 9.71 3.18 -5.58
N LEU A 80 10.32 4.34 -5.45
CA LEU A 80 10.58 4.96 -4.15
C LEU A 80 9.27 5.31 -3.43
N LEU A 81 8.31 5.92 -4.14
CA LEU A 81 7.01 6.28 -3.59
C LEU A 81 6.25 5.03 -3.10
N THR A 82 6.21 4.00 -3.93
CA THR A 82 5.51 2.74 -3.61
C THR A 82 6.14 2.04 -2.42
N ARG A 83 7.47 2.00 -2.34
CA ARG A 83 8.20 1.44 -1.20
C ARG A 83 7.84 2.18 0.09
N MET A 84 7.86 3.51 0.09
CA MET A 84 7.55 4.31 1.28
C MET A 84 6.12 4.13 1.77
N LEU A 85 5.17 3.91 0.86
CA LEU A 85 3.77 3.71 1.20
C LEU A 85 3.47 2.28 1.66
N LEU A 86 4.15 1.28 1.09
CA LEU A 86 3.91 -0.14 1.34
C LEU A 86 4.61 -0.68 2.58
N GLU A 87 5.85 -0.27 2.81
CA GLU A 87 6.68 -0.79 3.90
C GLU A 87 5.96 -0.77 5.26
N PRO A 88 5.28 0.35 5.65
CA PRO A 88 4.56 0.41 6.92
C PRO A 88 3.31 -0.48 6.99
N GLN A 89 2.77 -0.90 5.86
CA GLN A 89 1.51 -1.64 5.76
C GLN A 89 1.71 -3.17 5.70
N ARG A 90 2.95 -3.65 5.62
CA ARG A 90 3.24 -5.08 5.71
C ARG A 90 2.97 -5.59 7.15
N PRO A 91 2.35 -6.74 7.33
CA PRO A 91 2.00 -7.80 6.38
C PRO A 91 0.56 -7.72 5.79
N LEU A 92 -0.19 -6.65 6.05
CA LEU A 92 -1.59 -6.53 5.62
C LEU A 92 -1.74 -6.49 4.10
N ILE A 93 -0.80 -5.80 3.45
CA ILE A 93 -0.75 -5.63 2.01
C ILE A 93 0.41 -6.47 1.47
N THR A 94 0.13 -7.40 0.59
CA THR A 94 1.15 -8.22 -0.06
C THR A 94 1.60 -7.63 -1.37
N ASP A 95 0.69 -6.94 -2.07
CA ASP A 95 0.97 -6.41 -3.38
C ASP A 95 0.18 -5.12 -3.68
N VAL A 96 0.77 -4.24 -4.49
CA VAL A 96 0.13 -3.01 -4.97
C VAL A 96 0.41 -2.89 -6.45
N VAL A 97 -0.63 -2.59 -7.20
CA VAL A 97 -0.55 -2.31 -8.61
C VAL A 97 -1.09 -0.92 -8.90
N LEU A 98 -0.29 -0.14 -9.58
CA LEU A 98 -0.66 1.15 -10.15
C LEU A 98 -1.00 0.94 -11.63
N THR A 99 -2.19 1.34 -12.03
CA THR A 99 -2.62 1.33 -13.43
C THR A 99 -2.81 2.76 -13.90
N VAL A 100 -2.22 3.10 -15.04
CA VAL A 100 -2.33 4.40 -15.69
C VAL A 100 -2.68 4.18 -17.18
N GLY A 101 -3.89 4.48 -17.57
CA GLY A 101 -4.39 4.12 -18.90
C GLY A 101 -4.32 2.60 -19.10
N ASP A 102 -3.63 2.17 -20.15
CA ASP A 102 -3.48 0.75 -20.50
C ASP A 102 -2.23 0.10 -19.87
N GLN A 103 -1.43 0.87 -19.14
CA GLN A 103 -0.20 0.39 -18.53
C GLN A 103 -0.36 0.15 -17.04
N SER A 104 0.27 -0.90 -16.57
CA SER A 104 0.23 -1.30 -15.16
C SER A 104 1.64 -1.55 -14.63
N LEU A 105 1.85 -1.18 -13.38
CA LEU A 105 3.06 -1.42 -12.63
C LEU A 105 2.74 -2.14 -11.34
N ARG A 106 3.28 -3.34 -11.20
CA ARG A 106 3.27 -4.08 -9.94
C ARG A 106 4.53 -3.75 -9.15
N TYR A 107 4.40 -3.64 -7.83
CA TYR A 107 5.54 -3.38 -6.96
C TYR A 107 6.68 -4.40 -7.17
N GLY A 108 7.89 -3.88 -7.43
CA GLY A 108 9.09 -4.70 -7.68
C GLY A 108 9.16 -5.35 -9.06
N GLN A 109 8.23 -5.04 -9.97
CA GLN A 109 8.22 -5.54 -11.35
C GLN A 109 8.40 -4.40 -12.36
N GLN A 110 8.55 -4.76 -13.62
CA GLN A 110 8.59 -3.81 -14.73
C GLN A 110 7.18 -3.39 -15.13
N VAL A 111 7.09 -2.25 -15.84
CA VAL A 111 5.85 -1.78 -16.45
C VAL A 111 5.37 -2.78 -17.50
N THR A 112 4.10 -3.14 -17.45
CA THR A 112 3.46 -4.12 -18.36
C THR A 112 2.17 -3.53 -18.92
N ASP A 113 1.83 -3.88 -20.17
CA ASP A 113 0.64 -3.34 -20.83
C ASP A 113 -0.69 -3.91 -20.29
N SER A 114 -0.68 -5.00 -19.56
CA SER A 114 -1.85 -5.49 -18.84
C SER A 114 -1.43 -6.45 -17.73
N LEU A 115 -1.98 -6.27 -16.54
CA LEU A 115 -1.88 -7.25 -15.46
C LEU A 115 -3.24 -7.88 -15.25
N ILE A 116 -3.29 -9.20 -15.42
CA ILE A 116 -4.47 -9.98 -15.05
C ILE A 116 -4.33 -10.28 -13.56
N PHE A 117 -5.26 -9.75 -12.78
CA PHE A 117 -5.39 -10.11 -11.36
C PHE A 117 -6.21 -11.38 -11.22
N ASP A 118 -5.82 -12.22 -10.29
CA ASP A 118 -6.76 -13.18 -9.73
C ASP A 118 -7.68 -12.40 -8.78
N ASP A 119 -8.96 -12.30 -9.13
CA ASP A 119 -9.97 -11.54 -8.37
C ASP A 119 -10.09 -11.99 -6.92
N SER A 120 -9.61 -13.18 -6.59
CA SER A 120 -9.66 -13.75 -5.25
C SER A 120 -8.80 -13.01 -4.22
N ASP A 121 -7.76 -12.32 -4.65
CA ASP A 121 -6.77 -11.68 -3.77
C ASP A 121 -6.90 -10.16 -3.72
N VAL A 122 -7.81 -9.55 -4.49
CA VAL A 122 -8.01 -8.11 -4.51
C VAL A 122 -8.77 -7.66 -3.26
N LEU A 123 -8.13 -6.81 -2.45
CA LEU A 123 -8.75 -6.21 -1.26
C LEU A 123 -9.48 -4.91 -1.56
N LEU A 124 -8.85 -4.06 -2.37
CA LEU A 124 -9.38 -2.72 -2.66
C LEU A 124 -8.82 -2.22 -3.98
N THR A 125 -9.71 -1.62 -4.79
CA THR A 125 -9.33 -0.81 -5.95
C THR A 125 -9.84 0.60 -5.75
N GLN A 126 -8.96 1.58 -5.84
CA GLN A 126 -9.28 2.99 -5.72
C GLN A 126 -8.91 3.72 -7.00
N ASN A 127 -9.91 4.35 -7.62
CA ASN A 127 -9.70 5.21 -8.78
C ASN A 127 -9.46 6.66 -8.33
N SER A 128 -8.55 7.35 -9.00
CA SER A 128 -8.36 8.78 -8.78
C SER A 128 -9.50 9.57 -9.44
N ALA A 129 -10.06 10.56 -8.71
CA ALA A 129 -11.08 11.45 -9.26
C ALA A 129 -10.51 12.52 -10.20
N ARG A 130 -9.21 12.80 -10.12
CA ARG A 130 -8.56 13.93 -10.83
C ARG A 130 -7.70 13.49 -12.01
N TYR A 131 -7.07 12.33 -11.91
CA TYR A 131 -6.11 11.83 -12.90
C TYR A 131 -6.51 10.42 -13.35
N PRO A 132 -6.18 10.02 -14.58
CA PRO A 132 -6.54 8.71 -15.12
C PRO A 132 -5.62 7.60 -14.57
N PHE A 133 -5.67 7.37 -13.26
CA PHE A 133 -4.99 6.24 -12.65
C PHE A 133 -5.86 5.55 -11.59
N SER A 134 -5.58 4.29 -11.39
CA SER A 134 -6.14 3.48 -10.31
C SER A 134 -5.04 2.76 -9.54
N ILE A 135 -5.30 2.52 -8.26
CA ILE A 135 -4.43 1.72 -7.40
C ILE A 135 -5.24 0.51 -6.94
N THR A 136 -4.74 -0.66 -7.25
CA THR A 136 -5.29 -1.93 -6.77
C THR A 136 -4.36 -2.53 -5.73
N VAL A 137 -4.93 -2.86 -4.58
CA VAL A 137 -4.21 -3.43 -3.45
C VAL A 137 -4.70 -4.85 -3.25
N SER A 138 -3.77 -5.78 -3.14
CA SER A 138 -4.05 -7.17 -2.83
C SER A 138 -3.36 -7.63 -1.54
N GLY A 139 -3.95 -8.61 -0.89
CA GLY A 139 -3.41 -9.16 0.34
C GLY A 139 -4.30 -10.25 0.92
N PRO A 140 -3.83 -10.95 1.95
CA PRO A 140 -4.62 -11.96 2.61
C PRO A 140 -5.85 -11.32 3.25
N GLY A 141 -7.04 -11.77 2.87
CA GLY A 141 -8.29 -11.31 3.45
C GLY A 141 -8.32 -11.44 4.98
N PRO A 142 -9.14 -10.64 5.67
CA PRO A 142 -9.17 -10.62 7.14
C PRO A 142 -9.45 -11.98 7.76
N GLY A 143 -10.21 -12.86 7.08
CA GLY A 143 -10.46 -14.23 7.50
C GLY A 143 -9.21 -15.11 7.48
N VAL A 144 -8.38 -14.98 6.45
CA VAL A 144 -7.12 -15.74 6.32
C VAL A 144 -6.11 -15.30 7.39
N MET A 145 -6.06 -14.00 7.68
CA MET A 145 -5.21 -13.47 8.76
C MET A 145 -5.67 -13.93 10.14
N ALA A 146 -6.98 -13.95 10.39
CA ALA A 146 -7.54 -14.47 11.63
C ALA A 146 -7.17 -15.95 11.83
N LEU A 147 -7.31 -16.78 10.79
CA LEU A 147 -6.90 -18.18 10.83
C LEU A 147 -5.39 -18.38 11.06
N LYS A 148 -4.54 -17.55 10.43
CA LYS A 148 -3.09 -17.64 10.61
C LYS A 148 -2.62 -17.27 12.02
N ASN A 149 -3.34 -16.38 12.70
CA ASN A 149 -3.05 -15.96 14.07
C ASN A 149 -3.72 -16.84 15.13
N LEU A 150 -4.67 -17.71 14.73
CA LEU A 150 -5.38 -18.61 15.63
C LEU A 150 -4.44 -19.51 16.46
N PRO A 151 -3.42 -20.20 15.86
CA PRO A 151 -2.55 -21.10 16.63
C PRO A 151 -1.72 -20.39 17.69
N THR A 152 -1.47 -19.10 17.56
CA THR A 152 -0.72 -18.33 18.58
C THR A 152 -1.62 -17.77 19.67
N GLN A 153 -2.87 -17.45 19.38
CA GLN A 153 -3.80 -16.85 20.32
C GLN A 153 -4.62 -17.91 21.10
N LEU A 154 -4.89 -19.05 20.48
CA LEU A 154 -5.70 -20.12 21.07
C LEU A 154 -5.11 -20.68 22.39
N PRO A 155 -3.82 -21.02 22.50
CA PRO A 155 -3.25 -21.51 23.75
C PRO A 155 -3.29 -20.46 24.87
N LEU A 156 -3.10 -19.19 24.53
CA LEU A 156 -3.14 -18.11 25.50
C LEU A 156 -4.56 -17.88 26.02
N ALA A 157 -5.58 -17.92 25.17
CA ALA A 157 -6.98 -17.81 25.54
C ALA A 157 -7.42 -19.02 26.41
N LEU A 158 -6.97 -20.23 26.06
CA LEU A 158 -7.23 -21.43 26.85
C LEU A 158 -6.57 -21.34 28.24
N MET A 159 -5.33 -20.93 28.34
CA MET A 159 -4.66 -20.74 29.63
C MET A 159 -5.40 -19.72 30.51
N LEU A 160 -5.83 -18.60 29.92
CA LEU A 160 -6.57 -17.57 30.65
C LEU A 160 -7.93 -18.07 31.14
N SER A 161 -8.66 -18.82 30.31
CA SER A 161 -9.96 -19.39 30.68
C SER A 161 -9.83 -20.43 31.77
N LEU A 162 -8.81 -21.28 31.75
CA LEU A 162 -8.50 -22.25 32.81
C LEU A 162 -8.14 -21.56 34.12
N LEU A 163 -7.34 -20.47 34.04
CA LEU A 163 -6.97 -19.69 35.22
C LEU A 163 -8.21 -19.06 35.90
N VAL A 164 -9.09 -18.44 35.12
CA VAL A 164 -10.34 -17.84 35.61
C VAL A 164 -11.25 -18.92 36.19
N GLY A 165 -11.39 -20.06 35.52
CA GLY A 165 -12.15 -21.19 35.99
C GLY A 165 -11.61 -21.74 37.33
N TYR A 166 -10.30 -21.87 37.47
CA TYR A 166 -9.63 -22.29 38.68
C TYR A 166 -9.85 -21.31 39.85
N ILE A 167 -9.74 -20.03 39.62
CA ILE A 167 -10.01 -18.99 40.64
C ILE A 167 -11.45 -19.03 41.08
N ALA A 168 -12.39 -19.15 40.15
CA ALA A 168 -13.83 -19.29 40.48
C ALA A 168 -14.12 -20.54 41.29
N TRP A 169 -13.50 -21.65 40.93
CA TRP A 169 -13.62 -22.91 41.69
C TRP A 169 -13.07 -22.78 43.12
N LEU A 170 -11.90 -22.21 43.31
CA LEU A 170 -11.32 -21.94 44.64
C LEU A 170 -12.24 -21.04 45.49
N ALA A 171 -12.81 -19.99 44.88
CA ALA A 171 -13.71 -19.10 45.59
C ALA A 171 -14.99 -19.80 46.06
N THR A 172 -15.56 -20.67 45.22
CA THR A 172 -16.74 -21.45 45.57
C THR A 172 -16.44 -22.55 46.61
N ALA A 173 -15.32 -23.24 46.48
CA ALA A 173 -14.87 -24.24 47.43
C ALA A 173 -14.63 -23.65 48.84
N ARG A 174 -14.03 -22.46 48.92
CA ARG A 174 -13.85 -21.74 50.18
C ARG A 174 -15.17 -21.31 50.81
N ARG A 175 -16.16 -20.88 50.01
CA ARG A 175 -17.48 -20.52 50.51
C ARG A 175 -18.22 -21.76 51.07
N MET A 176 -18.11 -22.91 50.42
CA MET A 176 -18.73 -24.14 50.89
C MET A 176 -18.11 -24.61 52.22
N SER A 177 -16.80 -24.60 52.37
CA SER A 177 -16.16 -25.01 53.63
C SER A 177 -16.58 -24.11 54.80
N PHE A 178 -16.69 -22.79 54.55
CA PHE A 178 -17.13 -21.85 55.57
C PHE A 178 -18.59 -22.05 56.01
N THR A 179 -19.48 -22.38 55.09
CA THR A 179 -20.90 -22.71 55.41
C THR A 179 -21.04 -24.02 56.17
N TRP A 180 -20.20 -25.01 55.92
CA TRP A 180 -20.17 -26.26 56.67
C TRP A 180 -19.73 -26.07 58.11
N GLU A 181 -18.69 -25.26 58.38
CA GLU A 181 -18.23 -24.95 59.72
C GLU A 181 -19.27 -24.20 60.54
N ILE A 182 -20.01 -23.27 59.97
CA ILE A 182 -21.08 -22.51 60.61
C ILE A 182 -22.25 -23.48 61.01
N ASN A 183 -22.62 -24.36 60.08
CA ASN A 183 -23.76 -25.32 60.37
C ASN A 183 -23.40 -26.34 61.43
N MET A 184 -22.15 -26.82 61.45
CA MET A 184 -21.74 -27.75 62.54
C MET A 184 -21.57 -27.01 63.86
N GLY A 185 -21.15 -25.79 63.90
CA GLY A 185 -21.06 -24.97 65.11
C GLY A 185 -22.45 -24.64 65.73
N LEU A 186 -23.43 -24.47 64.87
CA LEU A 186 -24.84 -24.28 65.36
C LEU A 186 -25.44 -25.56 65.90
N ALA A 187 -25.25 -26.71 65.27
CA ALA A 187 -25.72 -27.99 65.74
C ALA A 187 -25.12 -28.47 67.09
N ALA A 188 -23.88 -28.06 67.38
CA ALA A 188 -23.17 -28.33 68.62
C ALA A 188 -23.66 -27.48 69.82
N ARG A 189 -24.48 -26.44 69.57
CA ARG A 189 -25.06 -25.61 70.68
C ARG A 189 -26.45 -26.03 71.16
N GLU A 190 -27.10 -27.01 70.51
CA GLU A 190 -28.42 -27.52 70.86
C GLU A 190 -28.34 -28.75 71.67
N PHE A 191 -27.20 -29.24 72.10
CA PHE A 191 -26.96 -30.29 73.02
C PHE A 191 -26.25 -29.72 74.28
#